data_3a6e40491841c644cf8396e3a01b0484
#
_entry.id   3a6e40491841c644cf8396e3a01b0484
#
_cell.length_a   1.000
_cell.length_b   1.000
_cell.length_c   1.000
_cell.angle_alpha   90.00
_cell.angle_beta   90.00
_cell.angle_gamma   90.00
#
_symmetry.space_group_name_H-M   'P 1'
#
loop_
_entity.id
_entity.type
_entity.pdbx_description
1 polymer ?
#
loop_
_entity_poly.entity_id
_entity_poly.type
_entity_poly.pdbx_seq_one_letter_code
_entity_poly.pdbx_strand_id
1 'polypeptide(L)'
;MLALLGRSRCRVEIADLAHFGGIDRLNKAEPGPALTDAAESLLPKRLPDEAIDVVFCWDLPNYLTLDALSGLMSAIGRRARPGTLAHALIFYADRDMQEHSGHFVPTADGELIDRSRPGAAVAAPRYSAEDLGKSMGGFMIDRVRLLGNGTQEFLFRLES
;
A
#
# COMPACT_ATOMS: atom_id res chain seq x y z
N MET A 1 -15.76 -4.96 5.62
CA MET A 1 -14.38 -5.34 6.03
C MET A 1 -14.32 -5.88 7.45
N LEU A 2 -14.76 -5.15 8.47
CA LEU A 2 -14.70 -5.59 9.87
C LEU A 2 -15.46 -6.91 10.13
N ALA A 3 -16.57 -7.17 9.45
CA ALA A 3 -17.35 -8.40 9.64
C ALA A 3 -16.65 -9.69 9.13
N LEU A 4 -15.81 -9.57 8.10
CA LEU A 4 -14.98 -10.67 7.58
C LEU A 4 -13.82 -10.99 8.51
N LEU A 5 -13.18 -9.96 9.01
CA LEU A 5 -12.04 -10.06 9.92
C LEU A 5 -12.47 -10.42 11.35
N GLY A 6 -13.72 -10.13 11.73
CA GLY A 6 -14.28 -10.52 13.03
C GLY A 6 -14.45 -12.02 13.25
N ARG A 7 -14.37 -12.83 12.19
CA ARG A 7 -14.32 -14.31 12.29
C ARG A 7 -12.90 -14.84 12.49
N SER A 8 -11.90 -14.03 12.17
CA SER A 8 -10.48 -14.32 12.40
C SER A 8 -10.05 -13.55 13.64
N ARG A 9 -9.28 -14.18 14.51
CA ARG A 9 -8.67 -13.49 15.68
C ARG A 9 -7.53 -12.59 15.21
N CYS A 10 -7.87 -11.53 14.45
CA CYS A 10 -6.91 -10.56 13.93
C CYS A 10 -7.28 -9.16 14.42
N ARG A 11 -6.27 -8.37 14.68
CA ARG A 11 -6.40 -6.93 14.88
C ARG A 11 -6.24 -6.23 13.56
N VAL A 12 -7.08 -5.26 13.28
CA VAL A 12 -7.01 -4.42 12.09
C VAL A 12 -6.64 -3.02 12.50
N GLU A 13 -5.60 -2.49 11.88
CA GLU A 13 -5.19 -1.10 11.98
C GLU A 13 -5.37 -0.43 10.62
N ILE A 14 -5.81 0.82 10.63
CA ILE A 14 -6.05 1.60 9.41
C ILE A 14 -5.20 2.87 9.48
N ALA A 15 -4.35 3.05 8.48
CA ALA A 15 -3.63 4.30 8.23
C ALA A 15 -4.28 4.98 7.02
N ASP A 16 -5.10 6.00 7.26
CA ASP A 16 -5.76 6.76 6.19
C ASP A 16 -4.85 7.87 5.68
N LEU A 17 -3.94 7.49 4.78
CA LEU A 17 -2.98 8.43 4.19
C LEU A 17 -3.63 9.36 3.16
N ALA A 18 -4.71 8.91 2.52
CA ALA A 18 -5.39 9.66 1.46
C ALA A 18 -6.18 10.85 2.04
N HIS A 19 -6.83 10.66 3.19
CA HIS A 19 -7.76 11.65 3.74
C HIS A 19 -7.07 12.83 4.45
N PHE A 20 -5.91 12.61 5.08
CA PHE A 20 -5.23 13.60 5.93
C PHE A 20 -3.97 14.22 5.29
N GLY A 21 -3.87 14.21 3.96
CA GLY A 21 -2.71 14.78 3.25
C GLY A 21 -1.41 13.99 3.48
N GLY A 22 -1.51 12.74 3.92
CA GLY A 22 -0.36 11.88 4.17
C GLY A 22 0.44 11.57 2.91
N ILE A 23 -0.25 11.35 1.78
CA ILE A 23 0.38 11.15 0.47
C ILE A 23 1.25 12.35 0.10
N ASP A 24 0.70 13.54 0.17
CA ASP A 24 1.41 14.79 -0.14
C ASP A 24 2.62 15.01 0.78
N ARG A 25 2.45 14.70 2.07
CA ARG A 25 3.51 14.83 3.06
C ARG A 25 4.67 13.88 2.77
N LEU A 26 4.39 12.64 2.40
CA LEU A 26 5.41 11.67 2.01
C LEU A 26 6.11 12.08 0.73
N ASN A 27 5.35 12.49 -0.29
CA ASN A 27 5.90 12.87 -1.60
C ASN A 27 6.77 14.13 -1.55
N LYS A 28 6.55 15.01 -0.57
CA LYS A 28 7.32 16.26 -0.37
C LYS A 28 8.48 16.11 0.61
N ALA A 29 8.53 15.01 1.36
CA ALA A 29 9.61 14.79 2.31
C ALA A 29 10.92 14.45 1.60
N GLU A 30 12.02 15.05 2.04
CA GLU A 30 13.35 14.74 1.54
C GLU A 30 13.74 13.31 1.93
N PRO A 31 14.36 12.54 1.01
CA PRO A 31 14.86 11.20 1.32
C PRO A 31 15.80 11.21 2.54
N GLY A 32 15.65 10.18 3.38
CA GLY A 32 16.45 10.04 4.59
C GLY A 32 15.63 10.22 5.87
N PRO A 33 16.20 10.83 6.93
CA PRO A 33 15.53 10.93 8.25
C PRO A 33 14.16 11.61 8.19
N ALA A 34 14.03 12.70 7.43
CA ALA A 34 12.77 13.45 7.32
C ALA A 34 11.63 12.59 6.74
N LEU A 35 11.92 11.81 5.71
CA LEU A 35 10.95 10.86 5.11
C LEU A 35 10.62 9.75 6.10
N THR A 36 11.61 9.24 6.81
CA THR A 36 11.41 8.21 7.85
C THR A 36 10.48 8.72 8.94
N ASP A 37 10.70 9.89 9.47
CA ASP A 37 9.88 10.51 10.51
C ASP A 37 8.45 10.80 10.00
N ALA A 38 8.33 11.27 8.76
CA ALA A 38 7.05 11.48 8.11
C ALA A 38 6.26 10.17 8.02
N ALA A 39 6.89 9.09 7.54
CA ALA A 39 6.26 7.79 7.43
C ALA A 39 5.84 7.22 8.79
N GLU A 40 6.72 7.25 9.79
CA GLU A 40 6.41 6.77 11.15
C GLU A 40 5.22 7.53 11.79
N SER A 41 5.13 8.84 11.56
CA SER A 41 4.07 9.66 12.14
C SER A 41 2.69 9.42 11.51
N LEU A 42 2.62 8.85 10.31
CA LEU A 42 1.39 8.54 9.59
C LEU A 42 0.86 7.13 9.91
N LEU A 43 1.69 6.27 10.48
CA LEU A 43 1.30 4.94 10.87
C LEU A 43 0.63 4.95 12.26
N PRO A 44 -0.32 4.03 12.53
CA PRO A 44 -0.90 3.86 13.85
C PRO A 44 0.17 3.66 14.93
N LYS A 45 -0.16 4.02 16.16
CA LYS A 45 0.78 3.85 17.27
C LYS A 45 1.14 2.37 17.44
N ARG A 46 2.45 2.09 17.40
CA ARG A 46 2.96 0.74 17.61
C ARG A 46 2.64 0.27 19.04
N LEU A 47 2.09 -0.93 19.15
CA LEU A 47 1.96 -1.60 20.42
C LEU A 47 3.18 -2.50 20.68
N PRO A 48 3.61 -2.64 21.93
CA PRO A 48 4.65 -3.60 22.30
C PRO A 48 4.23 -5.01 21.88
N ASP A 49 5.19 -5.78 21.38
CA ASP A 49 5.05 -7.21 21.05
C ASP A 49 4.06 -7.58 19.94
N GLU A 50 3.52 -6.59 19.24
CA GLU A 50 2.69 -6.82 18.06
C GLU A 50 3.50 -6.60 16.77
N ALA A 51 3.54 -7.62 15.93
CA ALA A 51 4.08 -7.54 14.59
C ALA A 51 2.95 -7.55 13.54
N ILE A 52 3.18 -6.87 12.43
CA ILE A 52 2.27 -6.90 11.27
C ILE A 52 2.44 -8.24 10.55
N ASP A 53 1.34 -8.88 10.21
CA ASP A 53 1.31 -10.11 9.43
C ASP A 53 0.96 -9.87 7.95
N VAL A 54 0.05 -8.92 7.71
CA VAL A 54 -0.44 -8.59 6.37
C VAL A 54 -0.65 -7.09 6.25
N VAL A 55 -0.25 -6.54 5.11
CA VAL A 55 -0.45 -5.13 4.73
C VAL A 55 -1.27 -5.07 3.45
N PHE A 56 -2.36 -4.35 3.48
CA PHE A 56 -3.13 -4.04 2.28
C PHE A 56 -2.85 -2.60 1.87
N CYS A 57 -1.98 -2.43 0.87
CA CYS A 57 -1.67 -1.12 0.29
C CYS A 57 -2.73 -0.68 -0.73
N TRP A 58 -3.52 -1.61 -1.27
CA TRP A 58 -4.45 -1.39 -2.38
C TRP A 58 -3.77 -0.66 -3.54
N ASP A 59 -4.36 0.42 -4.04
CA ASP A 59 -3.83 1.25 -5.13
C ASP A 59 -2.92 2.40 -4.64
N LEU A 60 -2.72 2.54 -3.32
CA LEU A 60 -1.92 3.59 -2.71
C LEU A 60 -0.53 3.79 -3.36
N PRO A 61 0.22 2.74 -3.74
CA PRO A 61 1.53 2.92 -4.36
C PRO A 61 1.52 3.79 -5.62
N ASN A 62 0.41 3.84 -6.35
CA ASN A 62 0.30 4.66 -7.56
C ASN A 62 0.28 6.17 -7.27
N TYR A 63 0.04 6.58 -6.03
CA TYR A 63 -0.03 7.97 -5.59
C TYR A 63 1.24 8.45 -4.88
N LEU A 64 2.19 7.55 -4.68
CA LEU A 64 3.46 7.83 -4.01
C LEU A 64 4.60 7.87 -5.03
N THR A 65 5.57 8.77 -4.81
CA THR A 65 6.87 8.66 -5.49
C THR A 65 7.60 7.40 -5.02
N LEU A 66 8.56 6.91 -5.79
CA LEU A 66 9.31 5.70 -5.42
C LEU A 66 10.07 5.88 -4.08
N ASP A 67 10.58 7.08 -3.81
CA ASP A 67 11.24 7.40 -2.54
C ASP A 67 10.21 7.36 -1.38
N ALA A 68 9.05 8.01 -1.57
CA ALA A 68 7.97 8.01 -0.59
C ALA A 68 7.47 6.60 -0.29
N LEU A 69 7.31 5.78 -1.33
CA LEU A 69 6.94 4.36 -1.20
C LEU A 69 8.01 3.59 -0.41
N SER A 70 9.28 3.79 -0.74
CA SER A 70 10.40 3.15 -0.04
C SER A 70 10.44 3.53 1.44
N GLY A 71 10.26 4.81 1.76
CA GLY A 71 10.20 5.29 3.15
C GLY A 71 9.05 4.70 3.93
N LEU A 72 7.85 4.69 3.35
CA LEU A 72 6.66 4.12 3.97
C LEU A 72 6.80 2.61 4.20
N MET A 73 7.21 1.87 3.18
CA MET A 73 7.34 0.41 3.28
C MET A 73 8.49 0.00 4.22
N SER A 74 9.56 0.79 4.29
CA SER A 74 10.62 0.59 5.29
C SER A 74 10.11 0.82 6.71
N ALA A 75 9.27 1.83 6.95
CA ALA A 75 8.65 2.06 8.24
C ALA A 75 7.71 0.91 8.65
N ILE A 76 6.93 0.40 7.70
CA ILE A 76 6.08 -0.79 7.89
C ILE A 76 6.94 -2.03 8.17
N GLY A 77 8.01 -2.23 7.40
CA GLY A 77 8.92 -3.37 7.56
C GLY A 77 9.53 -3.47 8.96
N ARG A 78 9.87 -2.33 9.58
CA ARG A 78 10.35 -2.29 10.98
C ARG A 78 9.32 -2.74 12.02
N ARG A 79 8.04 -2.79 11.66
CA ARG A 79 6.92 -3.24 12.50
C ARG A 79 6.43 -4.63 12.13
N ALA A 80 6.97 -5.19 11.07
CA ALA A 80 6.62 -6.49 10.52
C ALA A 80 7.62 -7.56 10.97
N ARG A 81 7.36 -8.79 10.60
CA ARG A 81 8.25 -9.94 10.81
C ARG A 81 8.56 -10.62 9.48
N PRO A 82 9.65 -11.37 9.37
CA PRO A 82 9.92 -12.17 8.19
C PRO A 82 8.71 -13.00 7.78
N GLY A 83 8.38 -12.99 6.49
CA GLY A 83 7.20 -13.65 5.95
C GLY A 83 5.93 -12.80 5.91
N THR A 84 5.93 -11.58 6.48
CA THR A 84 4.81 -10.62 6.34
C THR A 84 4.51 -10.39 4.86
N LEU A 85 3.22 -10.41 4.52
CA LEU A 85 2.75 -10.18 3.16
C LEU A 85 2.27 -8.74 2.99
N ALA A 86 2.59 -8.13 1.83
CA ALA A 86 2.04 -6.87 1.41
C ALA A 86 1.36 -7.02 0.06
N HIS A 87 0.13 -6.51 -0.06
CA HIS A 87 -0.67 -6.55 -1.27
C HIS A 87 -0.79 -5.17 -1.87
N ALA A 88 -0.63 -5.07 -3.20
CA ALA A 88 -0.81 -3.82 -3.92
C ALA A 88 -1.47 -4.04 -5.28
N LEU A 89 -2.18 -3.01 -5.75
CA LEU A 89 -2.78 -2.90 -7.08
C LEU A 89 -2.08 -1.78 -7.84
N ILE A 90 -1.46 -2.09 -8.96
CA ILE A 90 -0.66 -1.16 -9.75
C ILE A 90 -1.31 -0.95 -11.11
N PHE A 91 -1.52 0.30 -11.49
CA PHE A 91 -2.00 0.66 -12.83
C PHE A 91 -0.93 0.33 -13.87
N TYR A 92 -1.31 -0.42 -14.87
CA TYR A 92 -0.39 -0.97 -15.86
C TYR A 92 -0.84 -0.65 -17.29
N ALA A 93 -2.11 -0.90 -17.64
CA ALA A 93 -2.61 -0.74 -19.01
C ALA A 93 -3.03 0.72 -19.29
N ASP A 94 -3.71 1.35 -18.34
CA ASP A 94 -4.25 2.69 -18.52
C ASP A 94 -3.16 3.75 -18.37
N ARG A 95 -3.28 4.83 -19.13
CA ARG A 95 -2.40 6.00 -19.02
C ARG A 95 -2.83 6.93 -17.89
N ASP A 96 -4.11 6.89 -17.58
CA ASP A 96 -4.73 7.76 -16.59
C ASP A 96 -5.34 6.94 -15.45
N MET A 97 -5.32 7.51 -14.26
CA MET A 97 -5.96 6.97 -13.05
C MET A 97 -6.82 8.05 -12.40
N GLN A 98 -7.65 7.68 -11.45
CA GLN A 98 -8.39 8.65 -10.64
C GLN A 98 -7.40 9.48 -9.80
N GLU A 99 -7.71 10.76 -9.58
CA GLU A 99 -6.89 11.67 -8.75
C GLU A 99 -6.74 11.19 -7.29
N HIS A 100 -7.71 10.44 -6.80
CA HIS A 100 -7.73 9.95 -5.43
C HIS A 100 -7.75 8.42 -5.38
N SER A 101 -7.05 7.88 -4.39
CA SER A 101 -7.02 6.44 -4.10
C SER A 101 -8.42 5.86 -3.93
N GLY A 102 -8.60 4.64 -4.39
CA GLY A 102 -9.87 3.94 -4.40
C GLY A 102 -10.39 3.55 -3.01
N HIS A 103 -11.68 3.33 -2.93
CA HIS A 103 -12.35 2.80 -1.73
C HIS A 103 -12.62 1.30 -1.92
N PHE A 104 -11.67 0.48 -1.55
CA PHE A 104 -11.76 -0.96 -1.71
C PHE A 104 -12.44 -1.64 -0.52
N VAL A 105 -13.42 -2.49 -0.83
CA VAL A 105 -14.16 -3.25 0.19
C VAL A 105 -14.08 -4.73 -0.16
N PRO A 106 -13.34 -5.55 0.60
CA PRO A 106 -13.36 -6.99 0.43
C PRO A 106 -14.71 -7.57 0.88
N THR A 107 -15.21 -8.52 0.10
CA THR A 107 -16.44 -9.25 0.37
C THR A 107 -16.19 -10.58 1.09
N ALA A 108 -17.26 -11.20 1.59
CA ALA A 108 -17.18 -12.51 2.22
C ALA A 108 -16.78 -13.63 1.24
N ASP A 109 -17.06 -13.42 -0.04
CA ASP A 109 -16.79 -14.39 -1.12
C ASP A 109 -15.38 -14.23 -1.69
N GLY A 110 -14.56 -13.34 -1.11
CA GLY A 110 -13.16 -13.10 -1.52
C GLY A 110 -13.03 -12.17 -2.72
N GLU A 111 -14.08 -11.46 -3.09
CA GLU A 111 -14.03 -10.41 -4.10
C GLU A 111 -13.61 -9.06 -3.49
N LEU A 112 -13.03 -8.20 -4.31
CA LEU A 112 -12.71 -6.83 -3.96
C LEU A 112 -13.60 -5.88 -4.76
N ILE A 113 -14.47 -5.15 -4.08
CA ILE A 113 -15.35 -4.15 -4.71
C ILE A 113 -14.70 -2.78 -4.57
N ASP A 114 -14.48 -2.12 -5.69
CA ASP A 114 -14.12 -0.70 -5.71
C ASP A 114 -15.40 0.15 -5.61
N ARG A 115 -15.50 0.93 -4.55
CA ARG A 115 -16.57 1.90 -4.30
C ARG A 115 -16.11 3.35 -4.45
N SER A 116 -15.05 3.56 -5.22
CA SER A 116 -14.54 4.89 -5.50
C SER A 116 -15.59 5.74 -6.22
N ARG A 117 -15.59 7.03 -5.93
CA ARG A 117 -16.38 7.99 -6.69
C ARG A 117 -15.58 8.43 -7.91
N PRO A 118 -16.22 8.60 -9.08
CA PRO A 118 -15.56 9.22 -10.21
C PRO A 118 -14.98 10.58 -9.82
N GLY A 119 -13.73 10.82 -10.16
CA GLY A 119 -13.00 12.06 -9.92
C GLY A 119 -12.29 12.53 -11.18
N ALA A 120 -11.43 13.53 -11.05
CA ALA A 120 -10.55 13.94 -12.13
C ALA A 120 -9.58 12.82 -12.52
N ALA A 121 -9.22 12.75 -13.78
CA ALA A 121 -8.19 11.83 -14.25
C ALA A 121 -6.81 12.48 -14.17
N VAL A 122 -5.83 11.75 -13.68
CA VAL A 122 -4.42 12.14 -13.62
C VAL A 122 -3.56 11.07 -14.25
N ALA A 123 -2.37 11.43 -14.74
CA ALA A 123 -1.46 10.46 -15.35
C ALA A 123 -1.04 9.39 -14.34
N ALA A 124 -1.18 8.12 -14.73
CA ALA A 124 -0.72 6.99 -13.92
C ALA A 124 0.81 6.87 -13.99
N PRO A 125 1.52 6.63 -12.88
CA PRO A 125 2.98 6.50 -12.87
C PRO A 125 3.46 5.24 -13.62
N ARG A 126 2.64 4.18 -13.67
CA ARG A 126 2.91 2.92 -14.37
C ARG A 126 4.22 2.28 -13.95
N TYR A 127 4.43 2.15 -12.66
CA TYR A 127 5.64 1.55 -12.09
C TYR A 127 5.86 0.13 -12.61
N SER A 128 7.08 -0.14 -13.04
CA SER A 128 7.51 -1.47 -13.41
C SER A 128 7.72 -2.37 -12.19
N ALA A 129 7.77 -3.68 -12.42
CA ALA A 129 8.13 -4.63 -11.34
C ALA A 129 9.54 -4.36 -10.78
N GLU A 130 10.46 -3.85 -11.62
CA GLU A 130 11.81 -3.47 -11.18
C GLU A 130 11.78 -2.24 -10.27
N ASP A 131 11.01 -1.20 -10.61
CA ASP A 131 10.83 -0.01 -9.77
C ASP A 131 10.27 -0.38 -8.39
N LEU A 132 9.21 -1.19 -8.39
CA LEU A 132 8.58 -1.67 -7.16
C LEU A 132 9.53 -2.56 -6.35
N GLY A 133 10.25 -3.48 -6.99
CA GLY A 133 11.20 -4.34 -6.31
C GLY A 133 12.29 -3.57 -5.57
N LYS A 134 12.67 -2.38 -6.06
CA LYS A 134 13.65 -1.50 -5.41
C LYS A 134 13.03 -0.61 -4.31
N SER A 135 11.74 -0.34 -4.39
CA SER A 135 11.07 0.68 -3.56
C SER A 135 10.11 0.11 -2.51
N MET A 136 10.04 -1.20 -2.36
CA MET A 136 9.15 -1.84 -1.37
C MET A 136 9.80 -2.10 -0.01
N GLY A 137 10.90 -1.41 0.33
CA GLY A 137 11.43 -1.38 1.71
C GLY A 137 11.79 -2.74 2.30
N GLY A 138 12.36 -3.64 1.50
CA GLY A 138 12.73 -5.00 1.92
C GLY A 138 11.66 -6.06 1.63
N PHE A 139 10.50 -5.66 1.13
CA PHE A 139 9.50 -6.59 0.63
C PHE A 139 9.83 -6.99 -0.81
N MET A 140 10.06 -8.28 -1.04
CA MET A 140 10.36 -8.83 -2.35
C MET A 140 9.09 -9.30 -3.06
N ILE A 141 9.07 -9.24 -4.39
CA ILE A 141 7.93 -9.72 -5.19
C ILE A 141 7.81 -11.23 -5.04
N ASP A 142 6.71 -11.69 -4.45
CA ASP A 142 6.36 -13.11 -4.31
C ASP A 142 5.50 -13.57 -5.49
N ARG A 143 4.55 -12.73 -5.93
CA ARG A 143 3.64 -13.04 -7.03
C ARG A 143 3.15 -11.79 -7.74
N VAL A 144 2.95 -11.91 -9.05
CA VAL A 144 2.28 -10.89 -9.89
C VAL A 144 1.16 -11.54 -10.68
N ARG A 145 0.03 -10.86 -10.77
CA ARG A 145 -1.13 -11.30 -11.56
C ARG A 145 -1.71 -10.13 -12.34
N LEU A 146 -1.97 -10.33 -13.62
CA LEU A 146 -2.73 -9.39 -14.45
C LEU A 146 -4.21 -9.52 -14.15
N LEU A 147 -4.88 -8.39 -13.92
CA LEU A 147 -6.32 -8.33 -13.75
C LEU A 147 -6.98 -7.80 -15.03
N GLY A 148 -8.21 -8.23 -15.28
CA GLY A 148 -8.96 -7.84 -16.49
C GLY A 148 -9.35 -6.37 -16.57
N ASN A 149 -9.12 -5.59 -15.50
CA ASN A 149 -9.43 -4.17 -15.36
C ASN A 149 -8.23 -3.24 -15.63
N GLY A 150 -7.13 -3.73 -16.22
CA GLY A 150 -5.95 -2.92 -16.53
C GLY A 150 -4.98 -2.69 -15.36
N THR A 151 -5.18 -3.36 -14.23
CA THR A 151 -4.25 -3.34 -13.10
C THR A 151 -3.47 -4.64 -12.98
N GLN A 152 -2.30 -4.55 -12.34
CA GLN A 152 -1.54 -5.69 -11.86
C GLN A 152 -1.71 -5.83 -10.35
N GLU A 153 -2.04 -7.02 -9.90
CA GLU A 153 -2.02 -7.39 -8.50
C GLU A 153 -0.62 -7.89 -8.15
N PHE A 154 -0.01 -7.24 -7.18
CA PHE A 154 1.28 -7.65 -6.61
C PHE A 154 1.08 -8.20 -5.20
N LEU A 155 1.72 -9.31 -4.94
CA LEU A 155 1.94 -9.82 -3.60
C LEU A 155 3.44 -9.77 -3.33
N PHE A 156 3.80 -9.09 -2.27
CA PHE A 156 5.18 -9.00 -1.78
C PHE A 156 5.31 -9.75 -0.47
N ARG A 157 6.52 -10.21 -0.18
CA ARG A 157 6.89 -10.87 1.07
C ARG A 157 8.10 -10.19 1.67
N LEU A 158 8.03 -9.86 2.96
CA LEU A 158 9.18 -9.36 3.69
C LEU A 158 10.18 -10.50 3.87
N GLU A 159 11.38 -10.29 3.36
CA GLU A 159 12.51 -11.16 3.66
C GLU A 159 13.15 -10.77 4.99
N SER A 160 14.01 -11.61 5.49
CA SER A 160 14.69 -11.45 6.80
C SER A 160 15.63 -10.24 6.83
#